data_0a94a64eb41aec838e7745a53e1e5545
#
_entry.id   0a94a64eb41aec838e7745a53e1e5545
#
_cell.length_a   1.000
_cell.length_b   1.000
_cell.length_c   1.000
_cell.angle_alpha   90.00
_cell.angle_beta   90.00
_cell.angle_gamma   90.00
#
_symmetry.space_group_name_H-M   'P 1'
#
loop_
_entity.id
_entity.type
_entity.pdbx_description
1 polymer ?
#
loop_
_entity_poly.entity_id
_entity_poly.type
_entity_poly.pdbx_seq_one_letter_code
_entity_poly.pdbx_strand_id
1 'polypeptide(L)'
;MEETRNCLQCGKALKGRLDKRFCDDYCRNAFNNRRNSDSNNFVRNVNNALRKNRRLLASIIPAGEELAKCPRARLAQLGFDFRYFTHQYQNKKGQTYNFCYEYGYLPLEGDWMLVVHRAEKNKSESQEP
;
A
#
# COMPACT_ATOMS: atom_id res chain seq x y z
N MET A 1 27.30 -37.90 12.72
CA MET A 1 27.39 -36.70 13.35
C MET A 1 26.10 -35.95 13.33
N GLU A 2 25.72 -35.38 14.45
CA GLU A 2 24.52 -34.71 14.51
C GLU A 2 24.59 -33.32 14.05
N GLU A 3 23.60 -32.81 13.35
CA GLU A 3 23.57 -31.46 12.98
C GLU A 3 23.18 -30.62 14.14
N THR A 4 23.82 -29.52 14.31
CA THR A 4 23.46 -28.58 15.35
C THR A 4 22.35 -27.67 14.84
N ARG A 5 21.26 -27.65 15.54
CA ARG A 5 20.14 -26.76 15.22
C ARG A 5 20.03 -25.76 16.32
N ASN A 6 19.70 -24.53 15.96
CA ASN A 6 19.58 -23.44 16.93
C ASN A 6 18.18 -22.87 16.97
N CYS A 7 17.80 -22.39 18.13
CA CYS A 7 16.51 -21.73 18.30
C CYS A 7 16.47 -20.49 17.42
N LEU A 8 15.36 -20.32 16.68
CA LEU A 8 15.23 -19.20 15.77
C LEU A 8 15.13 -17.88 16.49
N GLN A 9 14.75 -17.90 17.77
CA GLN A 9 14.60 -16.67 18.53
C GLN A 9 15.85 -16.30 19.31
N CYS A 10 16.39 -17.23 20.12
CA CYS A 10 17.49 -16.90 21.01
C CYS A 10 18.85 -17.48 20.60
N GLY A 11 18.88 -18.36 19.64
CA GLY A 11 20.14 -18.90 19.14
C GLY A 11 20.70 -20.05 19.91
N LYS A 12 20.04 -20.50 20.99
CA LYS A 12 20.55 -21.63 21.74
C LYS A 12 20.48 -22.92 20.94
N ALA A 13 21.40 -23.82 21.21
CA ALA A 13 21.36 -25.11 20.56
C ALA A 13 20.13 -25.88 20.99
N LEU A 14 19.47 -26.51 20.03
CA LEU A 14 18.27 -27.27 20.29
C LEU A 14 18.56 -28.71 20.53
N LYS A 15 17.78 -29.33 21.41
CA LYS A 15 17.85 -30.74 21.68
C LYS A 15 16.48 -31.33 21.54
N GLY A 16 16.38 -32.58 21.25
CA GLY A 16 15.10 -33.26 21.18
C GLY A 16 14.70 -33.51 19.76
N ARG A 17 13.40 -33.29 19.47
CA ARG A 17 12.87 -33.68 18.17
C ARG A 17 13.50 -32.91 17.05
N LEU A 18 13.56 -33.54 15.91
CA LEU A 18 14.19 -32.94 14.74
C LEU A 18 13.41 -31.74 14.21
N ASP A 19 12.11 -31.71 14.43
CA ASP A 19 11.30 -30.62 13.93
C ASP A 19 11.24 -29.42 14.87
N LYS A 20 11.99 -29.48 15.97
CA LYS A 20 11.98 -28.39 16.93
C LYS A 20 12.70 -27.18 16.37
N ARG A 21 12.07 -26.03 16.46
CA ARG A 21 12.65 -24.79 15.97
C ARG A 21 12.95 -23.79 17.07
N PHE A 22 12.34 -23.96 18.24
CA PHE A 22 12.51 -23.05 19.36
C PHE A 22 12.82 -23.85 20.61
N CYS A 23 13.57 -23.25 21.52
CA CYS A 23 13.96 -23.96 22.72
C CYS A 23 12.78 -24.10 23.68
N ASP A 24 11.81 -23.22 23.63
CA ASP A 24 10.62 -23.35 24.47
C ASP A 24 9.48 -22.52 23.88
N ASP A 25 8.34 -22.55 24.56
CA ASP A 25 7.18 -21.83 24.07
C ASP A 25 7.36 -20.33 24.15
N TYR A 26 8.13 -19.86 25.13
CA TYR A 26 8.39 -18.43 25.24
C TYR A 26 9.07 -17.90 23.98
N CYS A 27 10.09 -18.60 23.51
CA CYS A 27 10.82 -18.18 22.33
C CYS A 27 9.95 -18.26 21.08
N ARG A 28 9.11 -19.30 20.99
CA ARG A 28 8.21 -19.42 19.83
C ARG A 28 7.24 -18.27 19.78
N ASN A 29 6.66 -17.93 20.92
CA ASN A 29 5.69 -16.84 20.99
C ASN A 29 6.34 -15.51 20.72
N ALA A 30 7.54 -15.27 21.26
CA ALA A 30 8.23 -14.01 21.01
C ALA A 30 8.58 -13.83 19.54
N PHE A 31 9.02 -14.90 18.90
CA PHE A 31 9.37 -14.83 17.49
C PHE A 31 8.15 -14.54 16.64
N ASN A 32 7.04 -15.24 16.90
CA ASN A 32 5.82 -15.03 16.13
C ASN A 32 5.22 -13.66 16.36
N ASN A 33 5.28 -13.16 17.59
CA ASN A 33 4.75 -11.83 17.88
C ASN A 33 5.53 -10.75 17.16
N ARG A 34 6.85 -10.90 17.09
CA ARG A 34 7.66 -9.93 16.38
C ARG A 34 7.38 -9.95 14.89
N ARG A 35 7.25 -11.15 14.30
CA ARG A 35 6.91 -11.25 12.89
C ARG A 35 5.58 -10.61 12.57
N ASN A 36 4.56 -10.87 13.41
CA ASN A 36 3.24 -10.31 13.20
C ASN A 36 3.26 -8.80 13.33
N SER A 37 4.03 -8.28 14.28
CA SER A 37 4.13 -6.85 14.48
C SER A 37 4.74 -6.18 13.25
N ASP A 38 5.81 -6.75 12.69
CA ASP A 38 6.45 -6.17 11.52
C ASP A 38 5.50 -6.18 10.32
N SER A 39 4.78 -7.29 10.13
CA SER A 39 3.82 -7.39 9.05
C SER A 39 2.72 -6.37 9.20
N ASN A 40 2.19 -6.21 10.43
CA ASN A 40 1.12 -5.26 10.68
C ASN A 40 1.58 -3.83 10.46
N ASN A 41 2.83 -3.53 10.83
CA ASN A 41 3.37 -2.18 10.62
C ASN A 41 3.48 -1.86 9.14
N PHE A 42 3.91 -2.82 8.34
CA PHE A 42 4.00 -2.60 6.90
C PHE A 42 2.62 -2.32 6.32
N VAL A 43 1.63 -3.13 6.67
CA VAL A 43 0.27 -2.95 6.17
C VAL A 43 -0.27 -1.60 6.61
N ARG A 44 -0.05 -1.23 7.87
CA ARG A 44 -0.53 0.04 8.37
C ARG A 44 0.10 1.20 7.61
N ASN A 45 1.40 1.10 7.33
CA ASN A 45 2.09 2.16 6.61
C ASN A 45 1.56 2.33 5.19
N VAL A 46 1.31 1.22 4.49
CA VAL A 46 0.74 1.29 3.15
C VAL A 46 -0.67 1.86 3.20
N ASN A 47 -1.49 1.42 4.15
CA ASN A 47 -2.85 1.93 4.27
C ASN A 47 -2.86 3.42 4.57
N ASN A 48 -1.96 3.87 5.43
CA ASN A 48 -1.87 5.30 5.74
C ASN A 48 -1.43 6.11 4.53
N ALA A 49 -0.50 5.57 3.74
CA ALA A 49 -0.06 6.24 2.53
C ALA A 49 -1.19 6.36 1.53
N LEU A 50 -1.98 5.31 1.36
CA LEU A 50 -3.11 5.34 0.44
C LEU A 50 -4.15 6.37 0.88
N ARG A 51 -4.46 6.43 2.17
CA ARG A 51 -5.42 7.39 2.68
C ARG A 51 -4.91 8.82 2.51
N LYS A 52 -3.62 9.02 2.76
CA LYS A 52 -3.04 10.35 2.57
C LYS A 52 -3.09 10.74 1.11
N ASN A 53 -2.74 9.81 0.21
CA ASN A 53 -2.80 10.09 -1.21
C ASN A 53 -4.21 10.51 -1.63
N ARG A 54 -5.22 9.80 -1.14
CA ARG A 54 -6.60 10.14 -1.45
C ARG A 54 -6.92 11.56 -0.99
N ARG A 55 -6.52 11.90 0.22
CA ARG A 55 -6.77 13.22 0.76
C ARG A 55 -6.09 14.30 -0.05
N LEU A 56 -4.86 14.04 -0.47
CA LEU A 56 -4.11 15.02 -1.25
C LEU A 56 -4.73 15.24 -2.62
N LEU A 57 -5.14 14.17 -3.28
CA LEU A 57 -5.79 14.31 -4.58
C LEU A 57 -7.10 15.08 -4.43
N ALA A 58 -7.85 14.80 -3.38
CA ALA A 58 -9.10 15.52 -3.14
C ALA A 58 -8.85 17.01 -2.93
N SER A 59 -7.74 17.36 -2.30
CA SER A 59 -7.45 18.76 -2.01
C SER A 59 -7.07 19.55 -3.26
N ILE A 60 -6.69 18.88 -4.33
CA ILE A 60 -6.31 19.55 -5.57
C ILE A 60 -7.57 20.01 -6.34
N ILE A 61 -8.66 19.27 -6.21
CA ILE A 61 -9.86 19.54 -7.00
C ILE A 61 -10.75 20.53 -6.26
N PRO A 62 -11.08 21.65 -6.90
CA PRO A 62 -11.95 22.64 -6.25
C PRO A 62 -13.34 22.08 -5.97
N ALA A 63 -14.00 22.67 -4.99
CA ALA A 63 -15.35 22.25 -4.65
C ALA A 63 -16.27 22.38 -5.86
N GLY A 64 -17.05 21.36 -6.10
CA GLY A 64 -17.98 21.38 -7.23
C GLY A 64 -17.40 20.94 -8.54
N GLU A 65 -16.08 20.65 -8.57
CA GLU A 65 -15.44 20.21 -9.78
C GLU A 65 -15.14 18.73 -9.69
N GLU A 66 -14.91 18.11 -10.84
CA GLU A 66 -14.56 16.70 -10.88
C GLU A 66 -13.16 16.45 -11.39
N LEU A 67 -12.47 17.49 -11.80
CA LEU A 67 -11.11 17.33 -12.24
C LEU A 67 -10.35 18.64 -12.09
N ALA A 68 -9.04 18.54 -12.09
CA ALA A 68 -8.18 19.70 -11.98
C ALA A 68 -6.80 19.28 -12.45
N LYS A 69 -5.96 20.25 -12.79
CA LYS A 69 -4.59 19.97 -13.18
C LYS A 69 -3.67 20.60 -12.17
N CYS A 70 -2.55 19.95 -11.92
CA CYS A 70 -1.53 20.54 -11.07
C CYS A 70 -0.18 19.98 -11.49
N PRO A 71 0.90 20.71 -11.16
CA PRO A 71 2.23 20.19 -11.45
C PRO A 71 2.52 18.96 -10.57
N ARG A 72 3.27 18.01 -11.12
CA ARG A 72 3.67 16.86 -10.35
C ARG A 72 4.42 17.28 -9.09
N ALA A 73 5.24 18.32 -9.21
CA ALA A 73 6.01 18.80 -8.07
C ALA A 73 5.14 19.21 -6.90
N ARG A 74 3.93 19.71 -7.17
CA ARG A 74 3.05 20.11 -6.09
C ARG A 74 2.62 18.91 -5.27
N LEU A 75 2.26 17.83 -5.94
CA LEU A 75 1.89 16.61 -5.23
C LEU A 75 3.08 16.08 -4.43
N ALA A 76 4.27 16.11 -5.03
CA ALA A 76 5.46 15.63 -4.36
C ALA A 76 5.73 16.47 -3.10
N GLN A 77 5.57 17.77 -3.20
CA GLN A 77 5.79 18.65 -2.06
C GLN A 77 4.82 18.40 -0.94
N LEU A 78 3.60 18.02 -1.27
CA LEU A 78 2.59 17.73 -0.27
C LEU A 78 2.81 16.36 0.39
N GLY A 79 3.72 15.57 -0.15
CA GLY A 79 3.99 14.26 0.42
C GLY A 79 3.27 13.11 -0.24
N PHE A 80 2.81 13.31 -1.48
CA PHE A 80 2.13 12.25 -2.20
C PHE A 80 3.09 11.10 -2.46
N ASP A 81 2.63 9.87 -2.19
CA ASP A 81 3.47 8.68 -2.37
C ASP A 81 3.08 8.00 -3.67
N PHE A 82 3.88 8.19 -4.69
CA PHE A 82 3.57 7.68 -6.02
C PHE A 82 3.73 6.16 -6.14
N ARG A 83 4.24 5.52 -5.11
CA ARG A 83 4.41 4.07 -5.15
C ARG A 83 3.12 3.29 -4.98
N TYR A 84 2.12 3.89 -4.34
CA TYR A 84 0.91 3.16 -3.96
C TYR A 84 -0.33 3.71 -4.60
N PHE A 85 -1.18 2.82 -5.05
CA PHE A 85 -2.49 3.15 -5.57
C PHE A 85 -3.37 1.94 -5.35
N THR A 86 -4.69 2.12 -5.33
CA THR A 86 -5.59 1.01 -5.07
C THR A 86 -5.90 0.25 -6.35
N HIS A 87 -5.98 0.94 -7.48
CA HIS A 87 -6.25 0.29 -8.75
C HIS A 87 -5.93 1.24 -9.88
N GLN A 88 -5.93 0.72 -11.09
CA GLN A 88 -5.65 1.50 -12.28
C GLN A 88 -6.82 1.40 -13.24
N TYR A 89 -6.97 2.44 -14.04
CA TYR A 89 -7.98 2.46 -15.08
C TYR A 89 -7.33 2.91 -16.38
N GLN A 90 -7.50 2.13 -17.44
CA GLN A 90 -6.95 2.50 -18.73
C GLN A 90 -8.10 2.94 -19.64
N ASN A 91 -8.00 4.13 -20.19
CA ASN A 91 -9.07 4.63 -21.06
C ASN A 91 -8.88 4.12 -22.49
N LYS A 92 -9.77 4.52 -23.38
CA LYS A 92 -9.75 4.02 -24.73
C LYS A 92 -8.53 4.45 -25.52
N LYS A 93 -7.89 5.53 -25.10
CA LYS A 93 -6.70 6.01 -25.76
C LYS A 93 -5.44 5.31 -25.25
N GLY A 94 -5.57 4.39 -24.33
CA GLY A 94 -4.43 3.71 -23.79
C GLY A 94 -3.76 4.41 -22.62
N GLN A 95 -4.33 5.50 -22.13
CA GLN A 95 -3.76 6.22 -21.02
C GLN A 95 -4.18 5.57 -19.72
N THR A 96 -3.27 5.47 -18.76
CA THR A 96 -3.51 4.77 -17.52
C THR A 96 -3.61 5.77 -16.38
N TYR A 97 -4.74 5.71 -15.67
CA TYR A 97 -4.94 6.49 -14.47
C TYR A 97 -4.61 5.62 -13.28
N ASN A 98 -3.95 6.19 -12.28
CA ASN A 98 -3.71 5.49 -11.02
C ASN A 98 -4.66 6.06 -9.98
N PHE A 99 -5.49 5.20 -9.42
CA PHE A 99 -6.50 5.62 -8.47
C PHE A 99 -6.16 5.28 -7.03
N CYS A 100 -6.48 6.19 -6.13
CA CYS A 100 -6.47 5.92 -4.71
C CYS A 100 -7.91 6.09 -4.29
N TYR A 101 -8.63 4.98 -4.27
CA TYR A 101 -10.06 4.92 -4.00
C TYR A 101 -10.81 5.64 -5.13
N GLU A 102 -11.58 6.68 -4.86
CA GLU A 102 -12.35 7.32 -5.92
C GLU A 102 -11.62 8.49 -6.57
N TYR A 103 -10.41 8.81 -6.12
CA TYR A 103 -9.62 9.87 -6.73
C TYR A 103 -8.44 9.28 -7.48
N GLY A 104 -8.12 9.85 -8.62
CA GLY A 104 -7.03 9.33 -9.41
C GLY A 104 -6.27 10.43 -10.11
N TYR A 105 -5.20 10.04 -10.77
CA TYR A 105 -4.42 11.01 -11.54
C TYR A 105 -3.87 10.37 -12.80
N LEU A 106 -3.65 11.23 -13.79
CA LEU A 106 -3.06 10.83 -15.06
C LEU A 106 -1.87 11.74 -15.34
N PRO A 107 -0.68 11.19 -15.50
CA PRO A 107 0.48 12.03 -15.88
C PRO A 107 0.28 12.64 -17.25
N LEU A 108 0.57 13.93 -17.36
CA LEU A 108 0.48 14.66 -18.60
C LEU A 108 1.87 15.15 -19.01
N GLU A 109 1.95 15.72 -20.18
CA GLU A 109 3.21 16.25 -20.65
C GLU A 109 3.67 17.40 -19.79
N GLY A 110 4.98 17.61 -19.72
CA GLY A 110 5.52 18.76 -19.00
C GLY A 110 5.43 18.64 -17.50
N ASP A 111 5.40 17.41 -16.99
CA ASP A 111 5.34 17.17 -15.55
C ASP A 111 4.07 17.71 -14.92
N TRP A 112 2.98 17.68 -15.64
CA TRP A 112 1.67 18.02 -15.11
C TRP A 112 0.88 16.77 -14.84
N MET A 113 -0.08 16.89 -13.96
CA MET A 113 -0.97 15.78 -13.61
C MET A 113 -2.40 16.24 -13.76
N LEU A 114 -3.23 15.35 -14.33
CA LEU A 114 -4.68 15.57 -14.33
C LEU A 114 -5.22 14.77 -13.17
N VAL A 115 -5.85 15.45 -12.21
CA VAL A 115 -6.43 14.79 -11.04
C VAL A 115 -7.91 14.71 -11.24
N VAL A 116 -8.50 13.54 -10.99
CA VAL A 116 -9.92 13.32 -11.26
C VAL A 116 -10.60 12.69 -10.06
N HIS A 117 -11.88 12.96 -9.94
CA HIS A 117 -12.72 12.34 -8.93
C HIS A 117 -13.76 11.51 -9.69
N ARG A 118 -13.81 10.23 -9.38
CA ARG A 118 -14.74 9.36 -10.08
C ARG A 118 -15.70 8.80 -9.08
N ALA A 119 -16.92 9.29 -9.12
CA ALA A 119 -17.92 8.84 -8.17
C ALA A 119 -18.18 7.37 -8.38
N GLU A 120 -18.40 6.68 -7.25
CA GLU A 120 -18.63 5.33 -7.31
C GLU A 120 -19.99 5.07 -7.64
N LYS A 121 -20.51 5.17 -8.73
CA LYS A 121 -21.80 5.00 -8.97
C LYS A 121 -22.09 3.68 -9.09
N ASN A 122 -21.94 3.19 -8.95
CA ASN A 122 -22.27 2.13 -9.07
C ASN A 122 -21.53 1.27 -9.35
N LYS A 123 -21.04 1.07 -8.79
CA LYS A 123 -20.27 0.19 -8.97
C LYS A 123 -20.91 -0.88 -9.39
N SER A 124 -21.85 -0.87 -9.10
CA SER A 124 -22.54 -1.90 -9.40
C SER A 124 -22.64 -1.98 -10.79
N GLU A 125 -22.78 -1.14 -11.37
CA GLU A 125 -22.89 -1.18 -12.57
C GLU A 125 -21.78 -1.40 -13.11
N SER A 126 -21.06 -1.19 -12.58
CA SER A 126 -19.92 -1.32 -13.05
C SER A 126 -19.63 -2.65 -13.15
N GLN A 127 -20.11 -3.14 -12.81
CA GLN A 127 -19.86 -4.22 -12.84
C GLN A 127 -20.48 -4.80 -13.65
N GLU A 128 -20.93 -4.56 -14.07
CA GLU A 128 -21.32 -4.96 -14.79
C GLU A 128 -20.94 -5.01 -15.51
N PRO A 129 -20.93 -5.33 -15.66
CA PRO A 129 -20.47 -5.48 -16.35
C PRO A 129 -20.40 -5.44 -16.78
#